data_f08c719f9673184d0e9e078dffc52f67
#
_entry.id   f08c719f9673184d0e9e078dffc52f67
#
_cell.length_a   1.000
_cell.length_b   1.000
_cell.length_c   1.000
_cell.angle_alpha   90.00
_cell.angle_beta   90.00
_cell.angle_gamma   90.00
#
_symmetry.space_group_name_H-M   'P 1'
#
loop_
_entity.id
_entity.type
_entity.pdbx_description
1 polymer ?
#
loop_
_entity_poly.entity_id
_entity_poly.type
_entity_poly.pdbx_seq_one_letter_code
_entity_poly.pdbx_strand_id
1 'polypeptide(L)'
;TLKLIQRFPGYKESVGSKFSMNERDIWENGFYTLAAEENETLEVLFDSADKNARLYLEALDVMPYDDKNLFEDEEGRLYRTVSPESFLLCSSDSTTDTLRVDSFKMSIYCNEKWYYGVLNILPKAMSKKEWKMMKDDLEKEVRGLAQDIIQKNIGIGNKNIKIPPRILYDFMILKKYSKRVIMALMNIAENPKCEIVTEYENVSLQKNNERNFDAATMRRYATRSGCDARWKIPVKRTCYDIQENRLLKNMLQEYDDKLVEFIAILDNAESFNMEEESNKEMLLEFRETAEKLKKVTAILKAQEWFGKVGKLSGPYIPHSFILDTRYNTIYQMHMELKQNEVQIHLNPEFDYTWKRSSYLYEMWCFFKVCHFCFEKLDLEYSDWNFDLKGEVFFPFLKEGTMVRFSNPVIRVDVVYDQCLPLEKEATDINHTLYIAKQHGDRRNHNRPDIVLNVYDNERNVYL
;
A
#
# COMPACT_ATOMS: atom_id res chain seq x y z
N THR A 1 36.58 15.88 0.06
CA THR A 1 35.72 16.78 -0.72
C THR A 1 34.50 15.99 -1.21
N LEU A 2 33.30 16.52 -1.02
CA LEU A 2 32.08 16.00 -1.60
C LEU A 2 31.55 17.01 -2.61
N LYS A 3 31.35 16.58 -3.87
CA LYS A 3 30.78 17.43 -4.92
C LYS A 3 29.60 16.73 -5.57
N LEU A 4 28.60 17.52 -5.92
CA LEU A 4 27.52 17.12 -6.80
C LEU A 4 27.73 17.77 -8.16
N ILE A 5 27.72 16.97 -9.20
CA ILE A 5 27.98 17.38 -10.58
C ILE A 5 26.70 17.12 -11.37
N GLN A 6 26.09 18.19 -11.86
CA GLN A 6 24.98 18.14 -12.80
C GLN A 6 25.54 18.19 -14.22
N ARG A 7 25.15 17.21 -15.08
CA ARG A 7 25.64 17.14 -16.46
C ARG A 7 24.66 17.65 -17.49
N PHE A 8 23.38 17.55 -17.24
CA PHE A 8 22.34 17.96 -18.17
C PHE A 8 21.19 18.65 -17.42
N PRO A 9 20.56 19.73 -17.92
CA PRO A 9 20.74 20.38 -19.24
C PRO A 9 21.98 21.26 -19.38
N GLY A 10 22.73 21.49 -18.30
CA GLY A 10 23.97 22.28 -18.30
C GLY A 10 24.90 21.79 -17.22
N TYR A 11 26.21 21.96 -17.45
CA TYR A 11 27.24 21.59 -16.49
C TYR A 11 27.26 22.56 -15.29
N LYS A 12 27.05 22.00 -14.09
CA LYS A 12 27.10 22.75 -12.82
C LYS A 12 27.73 21.88 -11.74
N GLU A 13 28.68 22.41 -11.02
CA GLU A 13 29.26 21.77 -9.84
C GLU A 13 28.82 22.49 -8.58
N SER A 14 28.45 21.72 -7.57
CA SER A 14 28.15 22.17 -6.23
C SER A 14 29.02 21.44 -5.22
N VAL A 15 29.71 22.17 -4.36
CA VAL A 15 30.56 21.60 -3.31
C VAL A 15 29.74 21.50 -2.03
N GLY A 16 29.75 20.32 -1.40
CA GLY A 16 29.10 20.13 -0.12
C GLY A 16 29.67 21.06 0.95
N SER A 17 28.80 21.88 1.49
CA SER A 17 29.11 22.80 2.58
C SER A 17 28.18 22.53 3.73
N LYS A 18 28.39 22.87 4.92
CA LYS A 18 27.53 22.60 6.08
C LYS A 18 27.33 21.08 6.33
N PHE A 19 28.22 20.54 7.08
CA PHE A 19 28.07 19.22 7.70
C PHE A 19 27.95 19.42 9.21
N SER A 20 27.11 18.63 9.87
CA SER A 20 27.01 18.57 11.34
C SER A 20 27.63 17.25 11.86
N MET A 21 28.18 17.28 13.06
CA MET A 21 28.55 16.07 13.79
C MET A 21 27.38 15.43 14.53
N ASN A 22 26.24 16.15 14.62
CA ASN A 22 25.03 15.64 15.26
C ASN A 22 23.95 15.48 14.18
N GLU A 23 23.42 14.27 14.08
CA GLU A 23 22.39 13.93 13.10
C GLU A 23 21.11 14.75 13.25
N ARG A 24 20.76 15.18 14.44
CA ARG A 24 19.54 15.96 14.67
C ARG A 24 19.55 17.33 14.01
N ASP A 25 20.73 17.93 13.90
CA ASP A 25 20.88 19.31 13.38
C ASP A 25 20.55 19.40 11.88
N ILE A 26 20.69 18.30 11.13
CA ILE A 26 20.44 18.31 9.67
C ILE A 26 18.95 18.44 9.32
N TRP A 27 18.05 18.18 10.27
CA TRP A 27 16.60 18.27 10.09
C TRP A 27 16.04 19.66 10.48
N GLU A 28 16.91 20.58 10.91
CA GLU A 28 16.51 21.96 11.19
C GLU A 28 16.14 22.70 9.91
N ASN A 29 15.20 23.63 10.01
CA ASN A 29 14.72 24.41 8.88
C ASN A 29 15.85 25.16 8.18
N GLY A 30 16.01 24.91 6.87
CA GLY A 30 17.01 25.56 6.03
C GLY A 30 18.40 24.94 6.09
N PHE A 31 18.58 23.81 6.74
CA PHE A 31 19.81 23.04 6.64
C PHE A 31 19.84 22.27 5.29
N TYR A 32 20.87 22.44 4.52
CA TYR A 32 21.17 21.63 3.35
C TYR A 32 22.68 21.63 3.08
N THR A 33 23.19 20.50 2.65
CA THR A 33 24.60 20.34 2.26
C THR A 33 24.77 20.48 0.76
N LEU A 34 23.89 19.84 0.01
CA LEU A 34 23.81 19.85 -1.45
C LEU A 34 22.37 20.03 -1.89
N ALA A 35 22.15 20.62 -3.05
CA ALA A 35 20.84 20.72 -3.68
C ALA A 35 20.95 20.54 -5.19
N ALA A 36 19.97 19.87 -5.78
CA ALA A 36 19.77 19.72 -7.22
C ALA A 36 18.28 19.83 -7.56
N GLU A 37 17.98 19.92 -8.84
CA GLU A 37 16.60 19.88 -9.33
C GLU A 37 16.24 18.45 -9.76
N GLU A 38 14.95 18.13 -9.71
CA GLU A 38 14.43 16.85 -10.20
C GLU A 38 14.65 16.69 -11.72
N ASN A 39 14.65 15.46 -12.20
CA ASN A 39 14.82 15.12 -13.62
C ASN A 39 16.14 15.62 -14.25
N GLU A 40 17.21 15.64 -13.49
CA GLU A 40 18.53 16.00 -13.93
C GLU A 40 19.48 14.79 -13.85
N THR A 41 20.48 14.76 -14.75
CA THR A 41 21.56 13.77 -14.64
C THR A 41 22.57 14.26 -13.61
N LEU A 42 22.67 13.51 -12.51
CA LEU A 42 23.48 13.86 -11.35
C LEU A 42 24.59 12.83 -11.13
N GLU A 43 25.79 13.33 -10.92
CA GLU A 43 26.93 12.55 -10.47
C GLU A 43 27.44 13.06 -9.13
N VAL A 44 28.01 12.17 -8.35
CA VAL A 44 28.63 12.50 -7.07
C VAL A 44 30.11 12.16 -7.13
N LEU A 45 30.95 13.12 -6.73
CA LEU A 45 32.38 12.92 -6.50
C LEU A 45 32.64 12.92 -4.99
N PHE A 46 33.16 11.82 -4.49
CA PHE A 46 33.58 11.68 -3.10
C PHE A 46 35.08 11.40 -3.02
N ASP A 47 35.85 12.42 -2.67
CA ASP A 47 37.30 12.37 -2.54
C ASP A 47 37.72 12.77 -1.10
N SER A 48 38.64 12.03 -0.51
CA SER A 48 39.20 12.27 0.81
C SER A 48 40.64 11.85 0.93
N ALA A 49 41.40 12.56 1.80
CA ALA A 49 42.73 12.11 2.19
C ALA A 49 42.71 10.83 3.03
N ASP A 50 41.63 10.59 3.75
CA ASP A 50 41.38 9.32 4.46
C ASP A 50 40.85 8.28 3.47
N LYS A 51 41.66 7.29 3.14
CA LYS A 51 41.28 6.20 2.21
C LYS A 51 40.20 5.28 2.77
N ASN A 52 40.01 5.28 4.08
CA ASN A 52 38.96 4.50 4.76
C ASN A 52 37.64 5.27 4.90
N ALA A 53 37.56 6.49 4.39
CA ALA A 53 36.32 7.25 4.45
C ALA A 53 35.21 6.58 3.65
N ARG A 54 34.01 6.64 4.19
CA ARG A 54 32.79 6.01 3.64
C ARG A 54 31.69 7.05 3.51
N LEU A 55 31.03 7.06 2.36
CA LEU A 55 29.85 7.89 2.10
C LEU A 55 28.60 7.00 2.06
N TYR A 56 27.69 7.23 2.97
CA TYR A 56 26.34 6.66 3.00
C TYR A 56 25.37 7.73 2.49
N LEU A 57 24.59 7.40 1.49
CA LEU A 57 23.62 8.32 0.88
C LEU A 57 22.30 7.58 0.67
N GLU A 58 21.22 7.99 1.35
CA GLU A 58 19.90 7.36 1.23
C GLU A 58 19.39 7.28 -0.21
N ALA A 59 19.79 8.21 -1.08
CA ALA A 59 19.45 8.14 -2.50
C ALA A 59 20.01 6.88 -3.20
N LEU A 60 21.08 6.26 -2.71
CA LEU A 60 21.59 5.00 -3.23
C LEU A 60 20.68 3.82 -2.94
N ASP A 61 19.87 3.91 -1.88
CA ASP A 61 18.93 2.85 -1.50
C ASP A 61 17.78 2.73 -2.50
N VAL A 62 17.46 3.79 -3.24
CA VAL A 62 16.31 3.87 -4.15
C VAL A 62 16.67 3.98 -5.64
N MET A 63 17.96 4.12 -5.95
CA MET A 63 18.44 4.23 -7.34
C MET A 63 19.06 2.93 -7.80
N PRO A 64 18.81 2.50 -9.05
CA PRO A 64 19.54 1.38 -9.64
C PRO A 64 21.02 1.75 -9.78
N TYR A 65 21.88 0.83 -9.42
CA TYR A 65 23.32 1.04 -9.50
C TYR A 65 24.01 -0.12 -10.24
N ASP A 66 25.04 0.22 -10.98
CA ASP A 66 25.97 -0.72 -11.59
C ASP A 66 27.39 -0.19 -11.35
N ASP A 67 27.88 -0.31 -10.10
CA ASP A 67 29.15 0.29 -9.73
C ASP A 67 30.01 -0.63 -8.84
N LYS A 68 31.25 -0.82 -9.26
CA LYS A 68 32.25 -1.66 -8.59
C LYS A 68 32.72 -1.13 -7.22
N ASN A 69 32.44 0.15 -6.92
CA ASN A 69 32.88 0.81 -5.68
C ASN A 69 31.76 1.01 -4.66
N LEU A 70 30.64 0.30 -4.83
CA LEU A 70 29.56 0.26 -3.87
C LEU A 70 29.70 -0.98 -3.01
N PHE A 71 29.65 -0.80 -1.70
CA PHE A 71 29.84 -1.84 -0.70
C PHE A 71 28.68 -1.82 0.30
N GLU A 72 28.51 -2.92 0.99
CA GLU A 72 27.55 -3.08 2.07
C GLU A 72 28.29 -3.23 3.41
N ASP A 73 27.80 -2.62 4.47
CA ASP A 73 28.33 -2.78 5.81
C ASP A 73 27.64 -3.96 6.57
N GLU A 74 28.10 -4.23 7.80
CA GLU A 74 27.57 -5.31 8.64
C GLU A 74 26.07 -5.13 9.01
N GLU A 75 25.53 -3.91 8.84
CA GLU A 75 24.13 -3.58 9.11
C GLU A 75 23.28 -3.57 7.82
N GLY A 76 23.86 -3.95 6.68
CA GLY A 76 23.17 -3.97 5.37
C GLY A 76 23.03 -2.60 4.72
N ARG A 77 23.76 -1.57 5.18
CA ARG A 77 23.69 -0.22 4.60
C ARG A 77 24.70 -0.07 3.46
N LEU A 78 24.24 0.50 2.34
CA LEU A 78 25.08 0.76 1.18
C LEU A 78 25.97 1.97 1.41
N TYR A 79 27.26 1.84 1.08
CA TYR A 79 28.22 2.94 1.13
C TYR A 79 29.18 2.92 -0.04
N ARG A 80 29.70 4.10 -0.37
CA ARG A 80 30.78 4.26 -1.32
C ARG A 80 32.10 4.58 -0.63
N THR A 81 33.15 4.03 -1.19
CA THR A 81 34.51 4.38 -0.81
C THR A 81 35.00 5.61 -1.59
N VAL A 82 36.09 6.18 -1.14
CA VAL A 82 36.73 7.30 -1.79
C VAL A 82 37.18 6.92 -3.22
N SER A 83 36.87 7.78 -4.19
CA SER A 83 37.27 7.64 -5.57
C SER A 83 37.63 9.00 -6.19
N PRO A 84 38.67 9.08 -7.03
CA PRO A 84 38.96 10.29 -7.79
C PRO A 84 37.97 10.52 -8.95
N GLU A 85 37.19 9.51 -9.30
CA GLU A 85 36.18 9.58 -10.35
C GLU A 85 34.79 9.78 -9.75
N SER A 86 33.97 10.59 -10.43
CA SER A 86 32.56 10.74 -10.07
C SER A 86 31.77 9.49 -10.43
N PHE A 87 30.72 9.20 -9.68
CA PHE A 87 29.78 8.15 -10.01
C PHE A 87 28.41 8.73 -10.37
N LEU A 88 27.71 8.07 -11.28
CA LEU A 88 26.36 8.42 -11.67
C LEU A 88 25.42 8.10 -10.52
N LEU A 89 24.67 9.12 -10.04
CA LEU A 89 23.63 8.96 -9.03
C LEU A 89 22.28 8.69 -9.68
N CYS A 90 21.90 9.48 -10.70
CA CYS A 90 20.70 9.27 -11.49
C CYS A 90 20.85 9.88 -12.89
N SER A 91 20.08 9.36 -13.86
CA SER A 91 20.08 9.83 -15.24
C SER A 91 18.72 10.42 -15.61
N SER A 92 18.73 11.56 -16.31
CA SER A 92 17.52 12.18 -16.87
C SER A 92 16.90 11.38 -18.01
N ASP A 93 17.67 10.48 -18.65
CA ASP A 93 17.21 9.68 -19.80
C ASP A 93 16.38 8.48 -19.40
N SER A 94 16.38 8.12 -18.12
CA SER A 94 15.61 7.01 -17.59
C SER A 94 14.23 7.46 -17.09
N THR A 95 13.18 6.85 -17.59
CA THR A 95 11.80 7.11 -17.11
C THR A 95 11.54 6.58 -15.71
N THR A 96 12.40 5.68 -15.22
CA THR A 96 12.22 4.98 -13.92
C THR A 96 13.22 5.45 -12.85
N ASP A 97 14.36 6.01 -13.22
CA ASP A 97 15.53 6.14 -12.35
C ASP A 97 15.89 7.58 -11.98
N THR A 98 14.92 8.50 -11.97
CA THR A 98 15.13 9.87 -11.53
C THR A 98 14.81 10.04 -10.05
N LEU A 99 15.69 10.76 -9.34
CA LEU A 99 15.40 11.17 -7.97
C LEU A 99 14.19 12.11 -7.94
N ARG A 100 13.30 11.86 -7.01
CA ARG A 100 12.08 12.64 -6.79
C ARG A 100 12.32 13.77 -5.81
N VAL A 101 11.43 14.75 -5.80
CA VAL A 101 11.51 15.88 -4.87
C VAL A 101 11.43 15.37 -3.43
N ASP A 102 12.57 15.37 -2.75
CA ASP A 102 12.71 14.96 -1.35
C ASP A 102 14.03 15.44 -0.75
N SER A 103 14.26 15.09 0.52
CA SER A 103 15.48 15.38 1.27
C SER A 103 16.13 14.05 1.68
N PHE A 104 17.28 13.73 1.07
CA PHE A 104 18.02 12.51 1.33
C PHE A 104 19.14 12.74 2.31
N LYS A 105 19.19 11.96 3.37
CA LYS A 105 20.28 11.99 4.35
C LYS A 105 21.58 11.52 3.73
N MET A 106 22.68 12.18 4.10
CA MET A 106 24.04 11.78 3.82
C MET A 106 24.79 11.59 5.13
N SER A 107 25.53 10.51 5.26
CA SER A 107 26.41 10.27 6.40
C SER A 107 27.80 9.94 5.90
N ILE A 108 28.81 10.65 6.38
CA ILE A 108 30.21 10.43 6.01
C ILE A 108 30.96 9.98 7.25
N TYR A 109 31.58 8.82 7.16
CA TYR A 109 32.55 8.38 8.14
C TYR A 109 33.95 8.71 7.65
N CYS A 110 34.69 9.54 8.36
CA CYS A 110 36.02 9.99 7.97
C CYS A 110 36.84 10.36 9.23
N ASN A 111 38.10 9.92 9.31
CA ASN A 111 38.98 10.16 10.45
C ASN A 111 38.33 9.78 11.81
N GLU A 112 37.71 8.59 11.85
CA GLU A 112 37.02 8.05 13.03
C GLU A 112 35.84 8.92 13.55
N LYS A 113 35.29 9.80 12.70
CA LYS A 113 34.17 10.68 13.05
C LYS A 113 33.06 10.59 12.00
N TRP A 114 31.84 10.76 12.48
CA TRP A 114 30.67 10.88 11.63
C TRP A 114 30.34 12.34 11.33
N TYR A 115 30.00 12.60 10.09
CA TYR A 115 29.52 13.87 9.60
C TYR A 115 28.21 13.64 8.86
N TYR A 116 27.23 14.46 9.15
CA TYR A 116 25.87 14.34 8.60
C TYR A 116 25.55 15.53 7.70
N GLY A 117 24.86 15.26 6.63
CA GLY A 117 24.40 16.26 5.67
C GLY A 117 23.09 15.87 5.03
N VAL A 118 22.56 16.73 4.18
CA VAL A 118 21.31 16.52 3.42
C VAL A 118 21.52 16.91 1.96
N LEU A 119 21.12 16.03 1.06
CA LEU A 119 20.90 16.32 -0.36
C LEU A 119 19.43 16.61 -0.58
N ASN A 120 19.10 17.84 -0.96
CA ASN A 120 17.76 18.25 -1.31
C ASN A 120 17.55 18.17 -2.82
N ILE A 121 16.53 17.41 -3.24
CA ILE A 121 16.03 17.45 -4.62
C ILE A 121 14.84 18.40 -4.66
N LEU A 122 14.95 19.44 -5.48
CA LEU A 122 13.96 20.51 -5.59
C LEU A 122 13.09 20.32 -6.84
N PRO A 123 11.84 20.79 -6.82
CA PRO A 123 11.02 20.78 -8.03
C PRO A 123 11.59 21.73 -9.07
N LYS A 124 11.59 21.31 -10.35
CA LYS A 124 12.18 22.06 -11.45
C LYS A 124 11.26 23.14 -12.01
N ALA A 125 9.97 22.84 -12.15
CA ALA A 125 9.00 23.69 -12.83
C ALA A 125 8.27 24.67 -11.92
N MET A 126 8.45 24.58 -10.61
CA MET A 126 7.72 25.39 -9.63
C MET A 126 8.58 25.61 -8.36
N SER A 127 8.21 26.56 -7.54
CA SER A 127 8.87 26.77 -6.24
C SER A 127 8.53 25.65 -5.26
N LYS A 128 9.41 25.40 -4.29
CA LYS A 128 9.17 24.42 -3.20
C LYS A 128 7.85 24.71 -2.44
N LYS A 129 7.46 25.99 -2.34
CA LYS A 129 6.20 26.40 -1.69
C LYS A 129 4.99 26.00 -2.51
N GLU A 130 5.01 26.21 -3.80
CA GLU A 130 3.92 25.82 -4.72
C GLU A 130 3.79 24.30 -4.77
N TRP A 131 4.90 23.58 -4.88
CA TRP A 131 4.93 22.13 -4.84
C TRP A 131 4.32 21.58 -3.55
N LYS A 132 4.67 22.16 -2.39
CA LYS A 132 4.09 21.77 -1.12
C LYS A 132 2.59 22.03 -1.05
N MET A 133 2.13 23.18 -1.56
CA MET A 133 0.71 23.52 -1.61
C MET A 133 -0.07 22.54 -2.48
N MET A 134 0.45 22.23 -3.66
CA MET A 134 -0.14 21.25 -4.57
C MET A 134 -0.26 19.86 -3.93
N LYS A 135 0.81 19.39 -3.29
CA LYS A 135 0.83 18.14 -2.56
C LYS A 135 -0.19 18.10 -1.42
N ASP A 136 -0.22 19.16 -0.59
CA ASP A 136 -1.13 19.25 0.55
C ASP A 136 -2.59 19.36 0.10
N ASP A 137 -2.87 19.97 -1.05
CA ASP A 137 -4.20 19.98 -1.67
C ASP A 137 -4.63 18.56 -2.10
N LEU A 138 -3.76 17.83 -2.79
CA LEU A 138 -4.05 16.45 -3.22
C LEU A 138 -4.29 15.51 -2.03
N GLU A 139 -3.49 15.63 -0.96
CA GLU A 139 -3.66 14.82 0.26
C GLU A 139 -4.98 15.15 1.01
N LYS A 140 -5.53 16.34 0.83
CA LYS A 140 -6.86 16.68 1.36
C LYS A 140 -7.98 16.05 0.56
N GLU A 141 -7.85 15.99 -0.78
CA GLU A 141 -8.85 15.36 -1.66
C GLU A 141 -8.90 13.84 -1.43
N VAL A 142 -7.76 13.21 -1.52
CA VAL A 142 -7.61 11.77 -1.29
C VAL A 142 -6.31 11.51 -0.55
N ARG A 143 -6.42 10.99 0.66
CA ARG A 143 -5.25 10.68 1.48
C ARG A 143 -4.37 9.65 0.81
N GLY A 144 -3.07 9.91 0.75
CA GLY A 144 -2.08 9.07 0.10
C GLY A 144 -1.96 9.26 -1.41
N LEU A 145 -2.78 10.14 -2.03
CA LEU A 145 -2.76 10.35 -3.48
C LEU A 145 -1.41 10.89 -3.98
N ALA A 146 -0.75 11.73 -3.19
CA ALA A 146 0.56 12.29 -3.56
C ALA A 146 1.72 11.34 -3.29
N GLN A 147 1.52 10.26 -2.56
CA GLN A 147 2.57 9.33 -2.13
C GLN A 147 2.74 8.14 -3.10
N ASP A 148 3.88 7.51 -3.03
CA ASP A 148 4.24 6.30 -3.75
C ASP A 148 5.19 5.44 -2.90
N ILE A 149 5.33 4.16 -3.20
CA ILE A 149 6.27 3.26 -2.53
C ILE A 149 7.41 2.94 -3.48
N ILE A 150 8.64 3.05 -2.99
CA ILE A 150 9.84 2.60 -3.69
C ILE A 150 10.44 1.44 -2.91
N GLN A 151 10.82 0.38 -3.62
CA GLN A 151 11.62 -0.69 -3.05
C GLN A 151 13.05 -0.19 -2.88
N LYS A 152 13.62 -0.34 -1.68
CA LYS A 152 15.01 -0.03 -1.41
C LYS A 152 15.92 -1.12 -1.96
N ASN A 153 17.10 -0.73 -2.40
CA ASN A 153 18.18 -1.64 -2.71
C ASN A 153 18.75 -2.18 -1.39
N ILE A 154 18.37 -3.37 -1.00
CA ILE A 154 18.95 -4.08 0.15
C ILE A 154 19.78 -5.22 -0.40
N GLY A 155 21.09 -5.12 -0.22
CA GLY A 155 22.05 -6.10 -0.72
C GLY A 155 22.41 -5.94 -2.20
N ILE A 156 23.64 -6.29 -2.52
CA ILE A 156 24.15 -6.31 -3.91
C ILE A 156 23.50 -7.49 -4.63
N GLY A 157 22.43 -7.27 -5.37
CA GLY A 157 21.77 -8.31 -6.18
C GLY A 157 20.28 -8.21 -6.39
N ASN A 158 19.57 -7.32 -5.72
CA ASN A 158 18.10 -7.25 -5.84
C ASN A 158 17.68 -6.31 -6.99
N LYS A 159 17.51 -6.85 -8.18
CA LYS A 159 16.95 -6.13 -9.34
C LYS A 159 15.56 -6.65 -9.69
N ASN A 160 14.57 -5.73 -9.66
CA ASN A 160 13.31 -5.77 -10.40
C ASN A 160 12.34 -6.96 -10.19
N ILE A 161 11.77 -7.09 -9.01
CA ILE A 161 10.55 -7.87 -8.86
C ILE A 161 9.35 -7.04 -9.30
N LYS A 162 8.67 -7.47 -10.36
CA LYS A 162 7.45 -6.83 -10.87
C LYS A 162 6.19 -7.22 -10.05
N ILE A 163 6.28 -7.16 -8.73
CA ILE A 163 5.10 -7.31 -7.87
C ILE A 163 4.65 -5.91 -7.48
N PRO A 164 3.35 -5.58 -7.57
CA PRO A 164 2.85 -4.28 -7.11
C PRO A 164 3.27 -4.05 -5.65
N PRO A 165 3.86 -2.90 -5.32
CA PRO A 165 4.43 -2.63 -3.99
C PRO A 165 3.45 -2.87 -2.84
N ARG A 166 2.18 -2.51 -3.02
CA ARG A 166 1.12 -2.74 -2.04
C ARG A 166 0.95 -4.22 -1.69
N ILE A 167 0.87 -5.06 -2.71
CA ILE A 167 0.61 -6.49 -2.53
C ILE A 167 1.82 -7.16 -1.90
N LEU A 168 3.01 -6.77 -2.32
CA LEU A 168 4.25 -7.22 -1.71
C LEU A 168 4.31 -6.80 -0.23
N TYR A 169 3.92 -5.58 0.08
CA TYR A 169 3.90 -5.07 1.44
C TYR A 169 2.90 -5.82 2.34
N ASP A 170 1.66 -5.98 1.91
CA ASP A 170 0.67 -6.80 2.62
C ASP A 170 1.23 -8.22 2.88
N PHE A 171 1.90 -8.80 1.89
CA PHE A 171 2.53 -10.09 2.04
C PHE A 171 3.69 -10.10 3.04
N MET A 172 4.51 -9.05 3.08
CA MET A 172 5.60 -8.94 4.05
C MET A 172 5.08 -8.91 5.49
N ILE A 173 3.94 -8.25 5.74
CA ILE A 173 3.26 -8.34 7.04
C ILE A 173 2.83 -9.78 7.33
N LEU A 174 2.20 -10.44 6.36
CA LEU A 174 1.79 -11.83 6.51
C LEU A 174 3.00 -12.73 6.79
N LYS A 175 4.11 -12.52 6.08
CA LYS A 175 5.39 -13.24 6.28
C LYS A 175 5.96 -13.00 7.69
N LYS A 176 5.99 -11.74 8.15
CA LYS A 176 6.44 -11.35 9.51
C LYS A 176 5.69 -12.10 10.60
N TYR A 177 4.38 -12.24 10.44
CA TYR A 177 3.53 -12.92 11.40
C TYR A 177 3.39 -14.43 11.16
N SER A 178 3.82 -14.96 10.00
CA SER A 178 3.52 -16.31 9.51
C SER A 178 3.72 -17.41 10.55
N LYS A 179 4.88 -17.50 11.17
CA LYS A 179 5.19 -18.54 12.15
C LYS A 179 4.24 -18.51 13.36
N ARG A 180 3.99 -17.30 13.92
CA ARG A 180 3.11 -17.12 15.08
C ARG A 180 1.65 -17.38 14.74
N VAL A 181 1.23 -16.90 13.56
CA VAL A 181 -0.15 -17.09 13.06
C VAL A 181 -0.43 -18.55 12.75
N ILE A 182 0.48 -19.27 12.11
CA ILE A 182 0.34 -20.71 11.86
C ILE A 182 0.14 -21.46 13.17
N MET A 183 0.98 -21.22 14.18
CA MET A 183 0.85 -21.85 15.50
C MET A 183 -0.46 -21.48 16.20
N ALA A 184 -0.88 -20.21 16.10
CA ALA A 184 -2.12 -19.74 16.69
C ALA A 184 -3.35 -20.38 16.02
N LEU A 185 -3.40 -20.41 14.69
CA LEU A 185 -4.50 -21.01 13.92
C LEU A 185 -4.61 -22.51 14.15
N MET A 186 -3.51 -23.24 14.18
CA MET A 186 -3.52 -24.68 14.47
C MET A 186 -4.02 -24.95 15.89
N ASN A 187 -3.58 -24.18 16.86
CA ASN A 187 -4.05 -24.33 18.24
C ASN A 187 -5.52 -23.97 18.39
N ILE A 188 -6.01 -22.93 17.69
CA ILE A 188 -7.44 -22.57 17.69
C ILE A 188 -8.26 -23.65 16.99
N ALA A 189 -7.75 -24.28 15.93
CA ALA A 189 -8.45 -25.37 15.23
C ALA A 189 -8.76 -26.54 16.19
N GLU A 190 -7.79 -26.89 17.02
CA GLU A 190 -7.93 -27.97 18.01
C GLU A 190 -8.70 -27.53 19.27
N ASN A 191 -8.45 -26.31 19.76
CA ASN A 191 -8.96 -25.79 21.03
C ASN A 191 -9.60 -24.39 20.84
N PRO A 192 -10.75 -24.29 20.14
CA PRO A 192 -11.43 -23.02 19.95
C PRO A 192 -12.00 -22.49 21.27
N LYS A 193 -12.16 -21.17 21.36
CA LYS A 193 -12.98 -20.59 22.44
C LYS A 193 -14.42 -21.03 22.31
N CYS A 194 -15.03 -21.31 23.44
CA CYS A 194 -16.42 -21.71 23.51
C CYS A 194 -17.04 -21.25 24.83
N GLU A 195 -18.36 -21.16 24.82
CA GLU A 195 -19.17 -20.94 26.01
C GLU A 195 -20.04 -22.17 26.30
N ILE A 196 -20.26 -22.44 27.57
CA ILE A 196 -21.21 -23.47 27.97
C ILE A 196 -22.57 -22.82 28.18
N VAL A 197 -23.47 -23.09 27.25
CA VAL A 197 -24.85 -22.59 27.30
C VAL A 197 -25.77 -23.67 27.85
N THR A 198 -26.69 -23.28 28.74
CA THR A 198 -27.69 -24.19 29.25
C THR A 198 -28.96 -24.07 28.39
N GLU A 199 -29.25 -25.10 27.63
CA GLU A 199 -30.47 -25.21 26.82
C GLU A 199 -31.48 -26.15 27.53
N TYR A 200 -32.76 -25.83 27.44
CA TYR A 200 -33.80 -26.66 28.03
C TYR A 200 -34.45 -27.54 26.96
N GLU A 201 -34.21 -28.84 27.06
CA GLU A 201 -34.78 -29.83 26.14
C GLU A 201 -35.98 -30.55 26.73
N ASN A 202 -36.97 -30.87 25.87
CA ASN A 202 -38.10 -31.70 26.24
C ASN A 202 -37.73 -33.17 26.19
N VAL A 203 -37.61 -33.82 27.34
CA VAL A 203 -37.21 -35.24 27.43
C VAL A 203 -38.33 -36.04 28.09
N SER A 204 -38.55 -37.27 27.63
CA SER A 204 -39.50 -38.22 28.23
C SER A 204 -38.93 -38.77 29.54
N LEU A 205 -39.77 -38.92 30.55
CA LEU A 205 -39.44 -39.45 31.88
C LEU A 205 -38.70 -40.81 31.85
N GLN A 206 -38.97 -41.64 30.85
CA GLN A 206 -38.35 -42.98 30.74
C GLN A 206 -36.84 -42.97 30.38
N LYS A 207 -36.28 -41.84 29.95
CA LYS A 207 -34.89 -41.71 29.50
C LYS A 207 -34.00 -40.92 30.41
N ASN A 208 -34.47 -40.40 31.58
CA ASN A 208 -33.69 -39.46 32.34
C ASN A 208 -33.49 -39.85 33.80
N ASN A 209 -32.24 -39.68 34.26
CA ASN A 209 -31.92 -39.77 35.68
C ASN A 209 -32.32 -38.45 36.34
N GLU A 210 -33.06 -38.52 37.47
CA GLU A 210 -33.56 -37.39 38.30
C GLU A 210 -32.46 -36.37 38.70
N ARG A 211 -31.19 -36.74 38.53
CA ARG A 211 -30.02 -35.90 38.88
C ARG A 211 -29.85 -34.63 38.04
N ASN A 212 -30.57 -34.47 36.94
CA ASN A 212 -30.43 -33.35 36.03
C ASN A 212 -31.54 -32.28 36.18
N PHE A 213 -32.33 -32.36 37.24
CA PHE A 213 -33.39 -31.35 37.52
C PHE A 213 -32.81 -30.15 38.25
N ASP A 214 -33.02 -28.97 37.68
CA ASP A 214 -32.71 -27.70 38.35
C ASP A 214 -33.98 -27.10 38.99
N ALA A 215 -33.78 -26.01 39.75
CA ALA A 215 -34.89 -25.33 40.44
C ALA A 215 -35.95 -24.79 39.46
N ALA A 216 -35.58 -24.46 38.21
CA ALA A 216 -36.51 -23.96 37.20
C ALA A 216 -37.36 -25.11 36.63
N THR A 217 -36.78 -26.28 36.43
CA THR A 217 -37.47 -27.50 36.04
C THR A 217 -38.49 -27.91 37.13
N MET A 218 -38.07 -27.90 38.39
CA MET A 218 -38.91 -28.25 39.53
C MET A 218 -40.09 -27.27 39.74
N ARG A 219 -39.85 -25.95 39.62
CA ARG A 219 -40.91 -24.93 39.68
C ARG A 219 -41.96 -25.11 38.58
N ARG A 220 -41.52 -25.39 37.35
CA ARG A 220 -42.43 -25.65 36.22
C ARG A 220 -43.25 -26.91 36.42
N TYR A 221 -42.65 -27.93 37.04
CA TYR A 221 -43.35 -29.17 37.39
C TYR A 221 -44.44 -28.92 38.46
N ALA A 222 -44.11 -28.19 39.51
CA ALA A 222 -45.04 -27.88 40.61
C ALA A 222 -46.25 -27.03 40.18
N THR A 223 -46.15 -26.29 39.11
CA THR A 223 -47.21 -25.41 38.58
C THR A 223 -48.10 -26.05 37.52
N ARG A 224 -47.75 -27.28 37.02
CA ARG A 224 -48.51 -27.98 35.98
C ARG A 224 -49.51 -28.99 36.60
N SER A 225 -50.78 -28.75 36.38
CA SER A 225 -51.83 -29.70 36.63
C SER A 225 -52.19 -30.50 35.36
N GLY A 226 -51.40 -31.50 35.01
CA GLY A 226 -51.68 -32.35 33.85
C GLY A 226 -50.53 -33.31 33.48
N CYS A 227 -50.92 -34.52 33.06
CA CYS A 227 -50.04 -35.66 32.74
C CYS A 227 -49.23 -35.49 31.46
N ASP A 228 -48.50 -34.40 31.26
CA ASP A 228 -47.56 -34.30 30.17
C ASP A 228 -46.25 -35.02 30.51
N ALA A 229 -46.03 -36.16 29.86
CA ALA A 229 -44.87 -37.05 30.06
C ALA A 229 -43.51 -36.45 29.59
N ARG A 230 -43.45 -35.16 29.28
CA ARG A 230 -42.25 -34.48 28.81
C ARG A 230 -41.77 -33.42 29.79
N TRP A 231 -40.54 -33.56 30.21
CA TRP A 231 -39.85 -32.65 31.12
C TRP A 231 -38.91 -31.73 30.39
N LYS A 232 -38.90 -30.42 30.69
CA LYS A 232 -37.87 -29.49 30.23
C LYS A 232 -36.69 -29.55 31.20
N ILE A 233 -35.64 -30.22 30.78
CA ILE A 233 -34.41 -30.37 31.56
C ILE A 233 -33.28 -29.49 31.00
N PRO A 234 -32.42 -28.95 31.87
CA PRO A 234 -31.23 -28.22 31.45
C PRO A 234 -30.20 -29.19 30.87
N VAL A 235 -29.79 -28.94 29.66
CA VAL A 235 -28.68 -29.64 28.98
C VAL A 235 -27.57 -28.62 28.72
N LYS A 236 -26.39 -28.91 29.21
CA LYS A 236 -25.23 -28.09 28.94
C LYS A 236 -24.68 -28.40 27.53
N ARG A 237 -24.64 -27.41 26.67
CA ARG A 237 -24.08 -27.51 25.33
C ARG A 237 -22.92 -26.55 25.14
N THR A 238 -21.92 -27.00 24.45
CA THR A 238 -20.78 -26.14 24.02
C THR A 238 -21.25 -25.33 22.82
N CYS A 239 -21.22 -24.01 22.97
CA CYS A 239 -21.54 -23.04 21.93
C CYS A 239 -20.23 -22.43 21.40
N TYR A 240 -19.98 -22.58 20.11
CA TYR A 240 -18.84 -21.99 19.41
C TYR A 240 -19.22 -20.70 18.68
N ASP A 241 -20.52 -20.41 18.56
CA ASP A 241 -21.02 -19.20 17.92
C ASP A 241 -20.98 -18.00 18.87
N ILE A 242 -19.78 -17.63 19.27
CA ILE A 242 -19.45 -16.51 20.15
C ILE A 242 -18.82 -15.38 19.34
N GLN A 243 -18.84 -14.17 19.89
CA GLN A 243 -18.36 -12.98 19.21
C GLN A 243 -16.88 -13.09 18.80
N GLU A 244 -16.03 -13.73 19.61
CA GLU A 244 -14.63 -13.97 19.33
C GLU A 244 -14.42 -14.80 18.05
N ASN A 245 -15.18 -15.87 17.90
CA ASN A 245 -15.08 -16.74 16.73
C ASN A 245 -15.70 -16.09 15.48
N ARG A 246 -16.73 -15.25 15.64
CA ARG A 246 -17.30 -14.46 14.54
C ARG A 246 -16.28 -13.41 14.04
N LEU A 247 -15.56 -12.72 14.95
CA LEU A 247 -14.48 -11.81 14.61
C LEU A 247 -13.35 -12.53 13.88
N LEU A 248 -12.91 -13.67 14.42
CA LEU A 248 -11.88 -14.50 13.78
C LEU A 248 -12.30 -14.89 12.36
N LYS A 249 -13.53 -15.32 12.17
CA LYS A 249 -14.07 -15.74 10.86
C LYS A 249 -14.03 -14.59 9.85
N ASN A 250 -14.39 -13.39 10.27
CA ASN A 250 -14.34 -12.20 9.41
C ASN A 250 -12.89 -11.84 9.01
N MET A 251 -11.97 -11.83 9.99
CA MET A 251 -10.56 -11.54 9.73
C MET A 251 -9.92 -12.58 8.79
N LEU A 252 -10.26 -13.85 8.95
CA LEU A 252 -9.76 -14.92 8.10
C LEU A 252 -10.29 -14.84 6.66
N GLN A 253 -11.46 -14.28 6.45
CA GLN A 253 -11.96 -14.04 5.09
C GLN A 253 -11.11 -12.99 4.37
N GLU A 254 -10.91 -11.83 5.00
CA GLU A 254 -10.07 -10.75 4.45
C GLU A 254 -8.62 -11.23 4.22
N TYR A 255 -8.11 -12.06 5.10
CA TYR A 255 -6.79 -12.66 5.01
C TYR A 255 -6.64 -13.61 3.81
N ASP A 256 -7.62 -14.49 3.60
CA ASP A 256 -7.60 -15.41 2.47
C ASP A 256 -7.70 -14.68 1.13
N ASP A 257 -8.52 -13.62 1.06
CA ASP A 257 -8.67 -12.83 -0.15
C ASP A 257 -7.32 -12.21 -0.56
N LYS A 258 -6.56 -11.66 0.41
CA LYS A 258 -5.20 -11.14 0.18
C LYS A 258 -4.20 -12.22 -0.24
N LEU A 259 -4.27 -13.42 0.35
CA LEU A 259 -3.39 -14.54 -0.04
C LEU A 259 -3.69 -15.04 -1.46
N VAL A 260 -4.97 -15.11 -1.84
CA VAL A 260 -5.36 -15.50 -3.19
C VAL A 260 -4.85 -14.50 -4.22
N GLU A 261 -5.01 -13.21 -3.95
CA GLU A 261 -4.51 -12.13 -4.81
C GLU A 261 -2.99 -12.22 -4.97
N PHE A 262 -2.26 -12.41 -3.87
CA PHE A 262 -0.80 -12.53 -3.91
C PHE A 262 -0.31 -13.75 -4.69
N ILE A 263 -0.92 -14.92 -4.47
CA ILE A 263 -0.55 -16.14 -5.21
C ILE A 263 -0.83 -15.99 -6.71
N ALA A 264 -1.95 -15.36 -7.09
CA ALA A 264 -2.27 -15.12 -8.50
C ALA A 264 -1.24 -14.20 -9.19
N ILE A 265 -0.69 -13.22 -8.46
CA ILE A 265 0.37 -12.35 -8.98
C ILE A 265 1.70 -13.10 -9.10
N LEU A 266 2.03 -13.96 -8.12
CA LEU A 266 3.22 -14.81 -8.22
C LEU A 266 3.15 -15.75 -9.43
N ASP A 267 1.98 -16.35 -9.69
CA ASP A 267 1.77 -17.22 -10.86
C ASP A 267 1.97 -16.45 -12.18
N ASN A 268 1.54 -15.19 -12.23
CA ASN A 268 1.78 -14.33 -13.39
C ASN A 268 3.25 -13.87 -13.48
N ALA A 269 3.91 -13.60 -12.36
CA ALA A 269 5.32 -13.17 -12.33
C ALA A 269 6.28 -14.29 -12.78
N GLU A 270 5.98 -15.56 -12.48
CA GLU A 270 6.77 -16.71 -12.96
C GLU A 270 6.71 -16.89 -14.48
N SER A 271 5.66 -16.39 -15.14
CA SER A 271 5.53 -16.45 -16.61
C SER A 271 6.45 -15.47 -17.35
N PHE A 272 7.01 -14.46 -16.66
CA PHE A 272 7.99 -13.55 -17.22
C PHE A 272 9.39 -14.12 -16.99
N ASN A 273 10.14 -14.40 -18.07
CA ASN A 273 11.50 -14.89 -18.04
C ASN A 273 12.37 -14.02 -17.13
N MET A 274 12.59 -14.45 -15.90
CA MET A 274 13.56 -13.84 -15.00
C MET A 274 14.90 -14.50 -15.22
N GLU A 275 15.87 -13.72 -15.70
CA GLU A 275 17.23 -14.20 -15.98
C GLU A 275 18.11 -14.38 -14.73
N GLU A 276 17.67 -13.88 -13.56
CA GLU A 276 18.44 -13.94 -12.31
C GLU A 276 17.96 -15.01 -11.34
N GLU A 277 18.86 -15.88 -10.92
CA GLU A 277 18.62 -17.04 -10.05
C GLU A 277 18.19 -16.62 -8.61
N SER A 278 18.72 -15.52 -8.10
CA SER A 278 18.42 -14.94 -6.79
C SER A 278 16.94 -14.50 -6.65
N ASN A 279 16.36 -13.94 -7.70
CA ASN A 279 14.96 -13.53 -7.71
C ASN A 279 14.00 -14.74 -7.73
N LYS A 280 14.42 -15.85 -8.33
CA LYS A 280 13.66 -17.10 -8.32
C LYS A 280 13.57 -17.72 -6.93
N GLU A 281 14.68 -17.75 -6.19
CA GLU A 281 14.71 -18.28 -4.83
C GLU A 281 13.78 -17.51 -3.88
N MET A 282 13.78 -16.18 -3.97
CA MET A 282 12.92 -15.33 -3.16
C MET A 282 11.43 -15.51 -3.50
N LEU A 283 11.08 -15.59 -4.78
CA LEU A 283 9.70 -15.86 -5.21
C LEU A 283 9.23 -17.24 -4.76
N LEU A 284 10.10 -18.24 -4.81
CA LEU A 284 9.79 -19.59 -4.29
C LEU A 284 9.55 -19.58 -2.78
N GLU A 285 10.38 -18.85 -2.02
CA GLU A 285 10.17 -18.69 -0.57
C GLU A 285 8.83 -18.01 -0.26
N PHE A 286 8.50 -16.97 -1.02
CA PHE A 286 7.22 -16.26 -0.88
C PHE A 286 6.05 -17.19 -1.17
N ARG A 287 6.13 -17.93 -2.26
CA ARG A 287 5.10 -18.92 -2.65
C ARG A 287 4.91 -19.99 -1.57
N GLU A 288 5.99 -20.61 -1.12
CA GLU A 288 5.92 -21.61 -0.04
C GLU A 288 5.27 -21.06 1.22
N THR A 289 5.60 -19.82 1.60
CA THR A 289 5.04 -19.17 2.78
C THR A 289 3.54 -18.92 2.59
N ALA A 290 3.14 -18.38 1.46
CA ALA A 290 1.74 -18.11 1.13
C ALA A 290 0.90 -19.41 1.10
N GLU A 291 1.43 -20.46 0.47
CA GLU A 291 0.77 -21.78 0.43
C GLU A 291 0.65 -22.43 1.82
N LYS A 292 1.69 -22.33 2.66
CA LYS A 292 1.64 -22.81 4.05
C LYS A 292 0.54 -22.10 4.84
N LEU A 293 0.45 -20.79 4.73
CA LEU A 293 -0.60 -19.99 5.36
C LEU A 293 -2.00 -20.39 4.85
N LYS A 294 -2.16 -20.51 3.54
CA LYS A 294 -3.44 -20.93 2.92
C LYS A 294 -3.87 -22.33 3.36
N LYS A 295 -2.92 -23.26 3.48
CA LYS A 295 -3.22 -24.62 3.98
C LYS A 295 -3.71 -24.60 5.41
N VAL A 296 -3.12 -23.82 6.29
CA VAL A 296 -3.51 -23.73 7.70
C VAL A 296 -4.89 -23.07 7.87
N THR A 297 -5.18 -22.01 7.12
CA THR A 297 -6.54 -21.43 7.12
C THR A 297 -7.58 -22.40 6.60
N ALA A 298 -7.26 -23.19 5.59
CA ALA A 298 -8.16 -24.23 5.08
C ALA A 298 -8.43 -25.32 6.12
N ILE A 299 -7.42 -25.76 6.88
CA ILE A 299 -7.57 -26.74 7.98
C ILE A 299 -8.52 -26.20 9.05
N LEU A 300 -8.35 -24.93 9.45
CA LEU A 300 -9.24 -24.30 10.44
C LEU A 300 -10.68 -24.20 9.91
N LYS A 301 -10.84 -23.74 8.67
CA LYS A 301 -12.18 -23.62 8.04
C LYS A 301 -12.92 -24.95 7.87
N ALA A 302 -12.17 -26.06 7.75
CA ALA A 302 -12.71 -27.41 7.65
C ALA A 302 -13.19 -27.97 8.99
N GLN A 303 -12.90 -27.33 10.12
CA GLN A 303 -13.37 -27.78 11.42
C GLN A 303 -14.90 -27.66 11.57
N GLU A 304 -15.52 -28.71 12.11
CA GLU A 304 -16.97 -28.76 12.28
C GLU A 304 -17.55 -27.58 13.08
N TRP A 305 -16.82 -27.16 14.12
CA TRP A 305 -17.23 -26.04 14.97
C TRP A 305 -17.20 -24.70 14.20
N PHE A 306 -16.26 -24.52 13.26
CA PHE A 306 -16.13 -23.30 12.47
C PHE A 306 -17.32 -23.08 11.52
N GLY A 307 -17.88 -24.17 10.99
CA GLY A 307 -19.11 -24.13 10.19
C GLY A 307 -20.32 -23.63 10.95
N LYS A 308 -20.34 -23.82 12.28
CA LYS A 308 -21.44 -23.40 13.18
C LYS A 308 -21.35 -21.92 13.57
N VAL A 309 -20.24 -21.24 13.27
CA VAL A 309 -20.02 -19.83 13.60
C VAL A 309 -20.77 -18.94 12.61
N GLY A 310 -21.60 -18.05 13.13
CA GLY A 310 -22.40 -17.10 12.38
C GLY A 310 -21.61 -15.94 11.79
N LYS A 311 -22.32 -14.97 11.22
CA LYS A 311 -21.73 -13.72 10.74
C LYS A 311 -21.45 -12.75 11.89
N LEU A 312 -20.45 -11.88 11.71
CA LEU A 312 -20.12 -10.84 12.67
C LEU A 312 -21.31 -9.90 12.87
N SER A 313 -21.67 -9.65 14.13
CA SER A 313 -22.74 -8.73 14.52
C SER A 313 -22.11 -7.53 15.25
N GLY A 314 -21.90 -6.44 14.52
CA GLY A 314 -21.40 -5.16 15.07
C GLY A 314 -19.88 -5.06 15.26
N PRO A 315 -19.37 -3.85 15.53
CA PRO A 315 -17.92 -3.55 15.57
C PRO A 315 -17.26 -3.86 16.91
N TYR A 316 -18.00 -4.40 17.90
CA TYR A 316 -17.50 -4.62 19.27
C TYR A 316 -16.47 -5.76 19.32
N ILE A 317 -15.31 -5.46 19.91
CA ILE A 317 -14.22 -6.42 20.15
C ILE A 317 -14.25 -6.80 21.64
N PRO A 318 -14.53 -8.08 21.98
CA PRO A 318 -14.51 -8.53 23.37
C PRO A 318 -13.12 -8.43 23.97
N HIS A 319 -13.03 -8.03 25.23
CA HIS A 319 -11.77 -7.97 25.96
C HIS A 319 -11.10 -9.36 26.06
N SER A 320 -11.90 -10.42 26.17
CA SER A 320 -11.45 -11.81 26.15
C SER A 320 -10.77 -12.23 24.84
N PHE A 321 -11.09 -11.57 23.71
CA PHE A 321 -10.41 -11.77 22.44
C PHE A 321 -8.96 -11.26 22.48
N ILE A 322 -8.75 -10.10 23.09
CA ILE A 322 -7.42 -9.46 23.20
C ILE A 322 -6.54 -10.19 24.25
N LEU A 323 -7.14 -10.70 25.30
CA LEU A 323 -6.43 -11.42 26.37
C LEU A 323 -5.93 -12.81 25.93
N ASP A 324 -6.58 -13.44 24.98
CA ASP A 324 -6.12 -14.71 24.45
C ASP A 324 -5.00 -14.48 23.43
N THR A 325 -3.79 -14.89 23.77
CA THR A 325 -2.59 -14.66 22.94
C THR A 325 -2.70 -15.18 21.51
N ARG A 326 -3.47 -16.25 21.29
CA ARG A 326 -3.70 -16.86 19.98
C ARG A 326 -4.56 -15.93 19.10
N TYR A 327 -5.70 -15.50 19.62
CA TYR A 327 -6.62 -14.58 18.94
C TYR A 327 -6.00 -13.20 18.79
N ASN A 328 -5.29 -12.73 19.82
CA ASN A 328 -4.58 -11.44 19.79
C ASN A 328 -3.48 -11.40 18.72
N THR A 329 -2.75 -12.50 18.50
CA THR A 329 -1.73 -12.57 17.44
C THR A 329 -2.34 -12.31 16.07
N ILE A 330 -3.50 -12.91 15.78
CA ILE A 330 -4.22 -12.72 14.52
C ILE A 330 -4.77 -11.30 14.44
N TYR A 331 -5.26 -10.78 15.56
CA TYR A 331 -5.76 -9.41 15.65
C TYR A 331 -4.67 -8.36 15.40
N GLN A 332 -3.49 -8.53 15.99
CA GLN A 332 -2.36 -7.62 15.76
C GLN A 332 -1.93 -7.61 14.29
N MET A 333 -1.83 -8.78 13.67
CA MET A 333 -1.58 -8.87 12.23
C MET A 333 -2.66 -8.14 11.41
N HIS A 334 -3.93 -8.38 11.73
CA HIS A 334 -5.06 -7.74 11.06
C HIS A 334 -5.06 -6.21 11.25
N MET A 335 -4.75 -5.75 12.47
CA MET A 335 -4.62 -4.31 12.75
C MET A 335 -3.43 -3.70 12.03
N GLU A 336 -2.30 -4.39 11.93
CA GLU A 336 -1.15 -3.93 11.16
C GLU A 336 -1.49 -3.85 9.66
N LEU A 337 -2.19 -4.84 9.12
CA LEU A 337 -2.73 -4.79 7.76
C LEU A 337 -3.72 -3.62 7.52
N LYS A 338 -4.52 -3.25 8.54
CA LYS A 338 -5.45 -2.12 8.47
C LYS A 338 -4.84 -0.78 8.88
N GLN A 339 -3.96 -0.73 9.88
CA GLN A 339 -3.30 0.50 10.34
C GLN A 339 -2.31 1.03 9.31
N ASN A 340 -1.86 0.20 8.41
CA ASN A 340 -1.07 0.60 7.27
C ASN A 340 -1.81 1.54 6.31
N GLU A 341 -3.10 1.67 6.46
CA GLU A 341 -3.83 2.80 5.92
C GLU A 341 -3.44 4.15 6.59
N VAL A 342 -2.72 4.14 7.71
CA VAL A 342 -2.54 5.36 8.53
C VAL A 342 -1.09 5.68 8.91
N GLN A 343 -0.24 4.70 9.20
CA GLN A 343 1.16 4.92 9.61
C GLN A 343 2.00 3.70 9.21
N ILE A 344 2.77 3.85 8.17
CA ILE A 344 3.70 2.82 7.74
C ILE A 344 5.05 3.09 8.38
N HIS A 345 5.41 2.34 9.40
CA HIS A 345 6.80 2.02 9.67
C HIS A 345 7.15 0.87 8.74
N LEU A 346 7.71 1.23 7.61
CA LEU A 346 8.10 0.29 6.58
C LEU A 346 9.09 -0.74 7.12
N ASN A 347 8.95 -1.94 6.59
CA ASN A 347 10.06 -2.85 6.48
C ASN A 347 11.26 -2.08 5.90
N PRO A 348 12.49 -2.24 6.41
CA PRO A 348 13.68 -1.55 5.90
C PRO A 348 13.88 -1.69 4.37
N GLU A 349 13.22 -2.66 3.73
CA GLU A 349 13.26 -2.88 2.27
C GLU A 349 12.44 -1.87 1.44
N PHE A 350 11.58 -1.05 2.07
CA PHE A 350 10.75 -0.09 1.35
C PHE A 350 10.86 1.31 1.96
N ASP A 351 10.68 2.31 1.13
CA ASP A 351 10.61 3.70 1.55
C ASP A 351 9.44 4.42 0.86
N TYR A 352 8.99 5.50 1.51
CA TYR A 352 8.02 6.40 0.91
C TYR A 352 8.73 7.46 0.09
N THR A 353 8.12 7.76 -1.01
CA THR A 353 8.50 8.89 -1.82
C THR A 353 7.25 9.59 -2.31
N TRP A 354 7.41 10.81 -2.77
CA TRP A 354 6.35 11.53 -3.45
C TRP A 354 6.30 11.07 -4.91
N LYS A 355 5.10 11.10 -5.50
CA LYS A 355 4.96 10.90 -6.94
C LYS A 355 5.74 12.00 -7.69
N ARG A 356 6.10 11.75 -8.95
CA ARG A 356 6.78 12.75 -9.79
C ARG A 356 5.97 14.02 -9.86
N SER A 357 6.63 15.18 -9.84
CA SER A 357 5.95 16.49 -9.86
C SER A 357 5.02 16.67 -11.06
N SER A 358 5.36 16.08 -12.23
CA SER A 358 4.47 16.08 -13.39
C SER A 358 3.13 15.39 -13.10
N TYR A 359 3.15 14.18 -12.54
CA TYR A 359 1.93 13.45 -12.18
C TYR A 359 1.13 14.15 -11.09
N LEU A 360 1.82 14.71 -10.08
CA LEU A 360 1.14 15.50 -9.06
C LEU A 360 0.44 16.71 -9.67
N TYR A 361 1.08 17.38 -10.63
CA TYR A 361 0.52 18.53 -11.30
C TYR A 361 -0.70 18.18 -12.16
N GLU A 362 -0.63 17.11 -12.94
CA GLU A 362 -1.74 16.59 -13.76
C GLU A 362 -2.96 16.25 -12.89
N MET A 363 -2.76 15.48 -11.80
CA MET A 363 -3.83 15.14 -10.86
C MET A 363 -4.40 16.37 -10.17
N TRP A 364 -3.54 17.30 -9.76
CA TRP A 364 -3.97 18.54 -9.13
C TRP A 364 -4.81 19.41 -10.07
N CYS A 365 -4.40 19.53 -11.33
CA CYS A 365 -5.18 20.22 -12.38
C CYS A 365 -6.54 19.56 -12.55
N PHE A 366 -6.61 18.25 -12.61
CA PHE A 366 -7.87 17.52 -12.73
C PHE A 366 -8.84 17.87 -11.58
N PHE A 367 -8.39 17.82 -10.33
CA PHE A 367 -9.23 18.20 -9.19
C PHE A 367 -9.61 19.68 -9.20
N LYS A 368 -8.71 20.58 -9.62
CA LYS A 368 -9.05 22.01 -9.76
C LYS A 368 -10.12 22.25 -10.82
N VAL A 369 -10.08 21.51 -11.91
CA VAL A 369 -11.14 21.57 -12.94
C VAL A 369 -12.47 21.04 -12.38
N CYS A 370 -12.46 19.93 -11.64
CA CYS A 370 -13.65 19.41 -10.98
C CYS A 370 -14.25 20.43 -9.99
N HIS A 371 -13.41 21.04 -9.14
CA HIS A 371 -13.85 22.10 -8.22
C HIS A 371 -14.39 23.32 -8.94
N PHE A 372 -13.77 23.71 -10.07
CA PHE A 372 -14.29 24.80 -10.88
C PHE A 372 -15.69 24.49 -11.43
N CYS A 373 -15.93 23.29 -11.93
CA CYS A 373 -17.25 22.87 -12.38
C CYS A 373 -18.29 22.94 -11.27
N PHE A 374 -17.95 22.49 -10.09
CA PHE A 374 -18.86 22.51 -8.94
C PHE A 374 -19.09 23.92 -8.40
N GLU A 375 -18.03 24.68 -8.11
CA GLU A 375 -18.13 25.95 -7.38
C GLU A 375 -18.48 27.15 -8.28
N LYS A 376 -18.04 27.15 -9.54
CA LYS A 376 -18.15 28.32 -10.43
C LYS A 376 -19.21 28.18 -11.50
N LEU A 377 -19.47 26.95 -11.95
CA LEU A 377 -20.48 26.68 -12.95
C LEU A 377 -21.81 26.24 -12.34
N ASP A 378 -21.89 26.12 -11.02
CA ASP A 378 -23.09 25.68 -10.29
C ASP A 378 -23.65 24.36 -10.83
N LEU A 379 -22.74 23.43 -11.11
CA LEU A 379 -23.07 22.10 -11.57
C LEU A 379 -23.09 21.12 -10.39
N GLU A 380 -24.17 20.36 -10.26
CA GLU A 380 -24.23 19.32 -9.27
C GLU A 380 -23.47 18.07 -9.72
N TYR A 381 -22.82 17.45 -8.80
CA TYR A 381 -22.17 16.17 -8.97
C TYR A 381 -23.21 15.07 -9.22
N SER A 382 -23.08 14.32 -10.31
CA SER A 382 -24.07 13.30 -10.68
C SER A 382 -23.54 11.87 -10.74
N ASP A 383 -22.28 11.68 -11.15
CA ASP A 383 -21.71 10.34 -11.29
C ASP A 383 -20.16 10.39 -11.36
N TRP A 384 -19.52 9.32 -10.98
CA TRP A 384 -18.07 9.16 -11.11
C TRP A 384 -17.68 7.68 -11.28
N ASN A 385 -16.61 7.44 -12.00
CA ASN A 385 -16.01 6.13 -12.15
C ASN A 385 -14.64 6.02 -11.41
N PHE A 386 -14.52 6.74 -10.32
CA PHE A 386 -13.31 6.76 -9.51
C PHE A 386 -13.26 5.49 -8.64
N ASP A 387 -12.47 4.51 -9.02
CA ASP A 387 -12.33 3.26 -8.27
C ASP A 387 -11.21 3.33 -7.24
N LEU A 388 -11.58 3.69 -6.02
CA LEU A 388 -10.70 3.65 -4.86
C LEU A 388 -10.65 2.28 -4.17
N LYS A 389 -11.53 1.34 -4.55
CA LYS A 389 -11.73 0.10 -3.79
C LYS A 389 -10.57 -0.88 -3.87
N GLY A 390 -9.72 -0.76 -4.87
CA GLY A 390 -8.61 -1.69 -5.09
C GLY A 390 -7.29 -1.27 -4.45
N GLU A 391 -7.06 0.02 -4.16
CA GLU A 391 -5.71 0.56 -3.94
C GLU A 391 -5.67 1.55 -2.78
N VAL A 392 -6.01 1.06 -1.60
CA VAL A 392 -6.27 1.89 -0.41
C VAL A 392 -5.04 2.61 0.14
N PHE A 393 -3.81 2.17 -0.17
CA PHE A 393 -2.61 2.79 0.41
C PHE A 393 -2.13 4.04 -0.34
N PHE A 394 -2.02 3.93 -1.67
CA PHE A 394 -1.56 5.02 -2.51
C PHE A 394 -2.46 5.09 -3.74
N PRO A 395 -3.64 5.67 -3.56
CA PRO A 395 -4.57 5.81 -4.66
C PRO A 395 -3.90 6.60 -5.78
N PHE A 396 -4.16 6.21 -7.01
CA PHE A 396 -3.80 6.98 -8.17
C PHE A 396 -4.99 7.10 -9.10
N LEU A 397 -5.05 8.19 -9.83
CA LEU A 397 -6.05 8.36 -10.86
C LEU A 397 -5.69 7.42 -12.01
N LYS A 398 -6.59 6.49 -12.30
CA LYS A 398 -6.45 5.62 -13.46
C LYS A 398 -6.75 6.39 -14.74
N GLU A 399 -6.13 5.96 -15.82
CA GLU A 399 -6.48 6.38 -17.16
C GLU A 399 -8.00 6.24 -17.39
N GLY A 400 -8.63 7.28 -17.90
CA GLY A 400 -10.08 7.31 -18.13
C GLY A 400 -10.93 7.52 -16.87
N THR A 401 -10.33 7.88 -15.72
CA THR A 401 -11.10 8.31 -14.54
C THR A 401 -11.98 9.49 -14.91
N MET A 402 -13.30 9.37 -14.70
CA MET A 402 -14.29 10.38 -15.10
C MET A 402 -15.11 10.84 -13.90
N VAL A 403 -15.34 12.14 -13.84
CA VAL A 403 -16.30 12.76 -12.92
C VAL A 403 -17.33 13.51 -13.75
N ARG A 404 -18.59 13.20 -13.50
CA ARG A 404 -19.72 13.80 -14.20
C ARG A 404 -20.41 14.85 -13.35
N PHE A 405 -20.58 16.01 -13.93
CA PHE A 405 -21.33 17.12 -13.35
C PHE A 405 -22.52 17.43 -14.23
N SER A 406 -23.66 17.80 -13.67
CA SER A 406 -24.83 18.19 -14.45
C SER A 406 -25.69 19.21 -13.74
N ASN A 407 -26.41 19.97 -14.53
CA ASN A 407 -27.57 20.75 -14.12
C ASN A 407 -28.70 20.51 -15.17
N PRO A 408 -29.88 21.11 -15.02
CA PRO A 408 -30.96 20.90 -16.00
C PRO A 408 -30.60 21.22 -17.44
N VAL A 409 -29.61 22.10 -17.69
CA VAL A 409 -29.27 22.60 -19.02
C VAL A 409 -28.11 21.85 -19.66
N ILE A 410 -27.04 21.66 -18.91
CA ILE A 410 -25.78 21.07 -19.39
C ILE A 410 -25.29 19.92 -18.53
N ARG A 411 -24.55 19.00 -19.16
CA ARG A 411 -23.73 17.95 -18.50
C ARG A 411 -22.28 18.15 -18.92
N VAL A 412 -21.39 18.06 -17.95
CA VAL A 412 -19.93 18.13 -18.15
C VAL A 412 -19.28 16.86 -17.60
N ASP A 413 -18.63 16.13 -18.47
CA ASP A 413 -17.81 14.98 -18.08
C ASP A 413 -16.33 15.42 -18.10
N VAL A 414 -15.70 15.40 -16.93
CA VAL A 414 -14.25 15.67 -16.76
C VAL A 414 -13.54 14.32 -16.73
N VAL A 415 -12.66 14.08 -17.70
CA VAL A 415 -11.96 12.80 -17.86
C VAL A 415 -10.46 13.01 -17.72
N TYR A 416 -9.82 12.23 -16.88
CA TYR A 416 -8.38 12.23 -16.64
C TYR A 416 -7.68 11.27 -17.59
N ASP A 417 -6.58 11.70 -18.23
CA ASP A 417 -5.66 10.89 -19.04
C ASP A 417 -6.42 9.98 -20.04
N GLN A 418 -7.33 10.57 -20.80
CA GLN A 418 -8.18 9.84 -21.74
C GLN A 418 -7.40 9.44 -23.00
N CYS A 419 -7.40 8.15 -23.34
CA CYS A 419 -6.91 7.70 -24.63
C CYS A 419 -7.93 8.00 -25.72
N LEU A 420 -7.62 8.97 -26.59
CA LEU A 420 -8.49 9.34 -27.71
C LEU A 420 -8.28 8.41 -28.91
N PRO A 421 -9.35 8.04 -29.64
CA PRO A 421 -9.23 7.30 -30.90
C PRO A 421 -8.34 8.01 -31.92
N LEU A 422 -7.63 7.24 -32.73
CA LEU A 422 -6.81 7.74 -33.83
C LEU A 422 -7.62 7.84 -35.14
N GLU A 423 -8.81 7.24 -35.19
CA GLU A 423 -9.66 7.17 -36.37
C GLU A 423 -11.05 7.71 -36.03
N LYS A 424 -11.62 8.44 -36.98
CA LYS A 424 -12.94 9.03 -36.83
C LYS A 424 -14.04 7.99 -36.63
N GLU A 425 -13.89 6.83 -37.23
CA GLU A 425 -14.86 5.73 -37.20
C GLU A 425 -14.95 5.07 -35.80
N ALA A 426 -13.96 5.30 -34.96
CA ALA A 426 -13.94 4.82 -33.59
C ALA A 426 -14.53 5.80 -32.57
N THR A 427 -15.07 6.93 -33.02
CA THR A 427 -15.77 7.90 -32.16
C THR A 427 -17.21 7.50 -31.90
N ASP A 428 -17.71 7.81 -30.72
CA ASP A 428 -19.13 7.66 -30.35
C ASP A 428 -19.65 8.91 -29.61
N ILE A 429 -20.89 8.88 -29.12
CA ILE A 429 -21.47 10.03 -28.40
C ILE A 429 -20.76 10.33 -27.08
N ASN A 430 -20.09 9.34 -26.47
CA ASN A 430 -19.35 9.52 -25.24
C ASN A 430 -17.87 9.84 -25.48
N HIS A 431 -17.36 9.48 -26.65
CA HIS A 431 -15.98 9.69 -27.09
C HIS A 431 -16.00 10.39 -28.45
N THR A 432 -16.34 11.66 -28.44
CA THR A 432 -16.57 12.46 -29.68
C THR A 432 -15.28 12.98 -30.29
N LEU A 433 -14.20 13.02 -29.55
CA LEU A 433 -12.91 13.53 -30.00
C LEU A 433 -12.03 12.40 -30.54
N TYR A 434 -11.29 12.71 -31.61
CA TYR A 434 -10.21 11.87 -32.12
C TYR A 434 -9.02 12.73 -32.53
N ILE A 435 -7.84 12.13 -32.54
CA ILE A 435 -6.61 12.78 -33.00
C ILE A 435 -6.17 12.12 -34.27
N ALA A 436 -6.35 12.83 -35.41
CA ALA A 436 -5.89 12.35 -36.71
C ALA A 436 -4.36 12.19 -36.72
N LYS A 437 -3.89 11.03 -37.12
CA LYS A 437 -2.48 10.73 -37.25
C LYS A 437 -1.85 11.58 -38.34
N GLN A 438 -0.96 12.51 -38.01
CA GLN A 438 -0.22 13.27 -39.00
C GLN A 438 0.84 12.37 -39.68
N HIS A 439 0.90 12.47 -41.01
CA HIS A 439 1.88 11.69 -41.79
C HIS A 439 3.30 12.06 -41.38
N GLY A 440 4.06 11.09 -40.86
CA GLY A 440 5.45 11.27 -40.44
C GLY A 440 5.65 11.45 -38.94
N ASP A 441 4.60 11.60 -38.13
CA ASP A 441 4.75 11.66 -36.69
C ASP A 441 4.84 10.24 -36.08
N ARG A 442 5.97 9.95 -35.42
CA ARG A 442 6.22 8.68 -34.74
C ARG A 442 5.69 8.66 -33.32
N ARG A 443 5.16 9.77 -32.81
CA ARG A 443 4.65 9.90 -31.45
C ARG A 443 3.13 9.82 -31.46
N ASN A 444 2.59 8.87 -30.71
CA ASN A 444 1.16 8.81 -30.45
C ASN A 444 0.82 9.82 -29.34
N HIS A 445 0.50 11.07 -29.70
CA HIS A 445 0.02 12.10 -28.79
C HIS A 445 -1.52 12.10 -28.71
N ASN A 446 -2.11 10.93 -28.49
CA ASN A 446 -3.56 10.78 -28.41
C ASN A 446 -4.08 10.66 -26.97
N ARG A 447 -3.27 11.07 -25.99
CA ARG A 447 -3.62 11.03 -24.56
C ARG A 447 -3.46 12.43 -23.97
N PRO A 448 -4.48 13.28 -24.04
CA PRO A 448 -4.51 14.52 -23.28
C PRO A 448 -4.72 14.25 -21.80
N ASP A 449 -4.03 15.00 -20.94
CA ASP A 449 -4.06 14.84 -19.48
C ASP A 449 -5.47 15.03 -18.91
N ILE A 450 -6.24 15.96 -19.50
CA ILE A 450 -7.62 16.26 -19.09
C ILE A 450 -8.48 16.52 -20.32
N VAL A 451 -9.64 15.86 -20.37
CA VAL A 451 -10.65 16.09 -21.39
C VAL A 451 -11.93 16.57 -20.73
N LEU A 452 -12.52 17.63 -21.31
CA LEU A 452 -13.82 18.15 -20.92
C LEU A 452 -14.81 17.88 -22.03
N ASN A 453 -15.78 17.00 -21.78
CA ASN A 453 -16.89 16.75 -22.69
C ASN A 453 -18.13 17.48 -22.17
N VAL A 454 -18.66 18.38 -22.97
CA VAL A 454 -19.84 19.20 -22.62
C VAL A 454 -21.02 18.78 -23.48
N TYR A 455 -22.16 18.52 -22.85
CA TYR A 455 -23.36 18.06 -23.51
C TYR A 455 -24.57 18.97 -23.18
N ASP A 456 -25.45 19.20 -24.16
CA ASP A 456 -26.78 19.73 -23.91
C ASP A 456 -27.63 18.63 -23.25
N ASN A 457 -28.07 18.88 -22.01
CA ASN A 457 -28.78 17.88 -21.23
C ASN A 457 -30.22 17.62 -21.73
N GLU A 458 -30.87 18.63 -22.35
CA GLU A 458 -32.20 18.47 -22.91
C GLU A 458 -32.18 17.65 -24.23
N ARG A 459 -31.14 17.85 -25.03
CA ARG A 459 -31.02 17.23 -26.35
C ARG A 459 -30.12 16.01 -26.37
N ASN A 460 -29.38 15.78 -25.28
CA ASN A 460 -28.35 14.76 -25.18
C ASN A 460 -27.36 14.78 -26.36
N VAL A 461 -26.97 15.97 -26.77
CA VAL A 461 -26.09 16.25 -27.91
C VAL A 461 -24.83 16.93 -27.39
N TYR A 462 -23.67 16.58 -27.95
CA TYR A 462 -22.39 17.23 -27.66
C TYR A 462 -22.40 18.69 -28.12
N LEU A 463 -21.90 19.60 -27.27
CA LEU A 463 -21.82 21.03 -27.50
C LEU A 463 -20.45 21.47 -28.01
#